data_163ce16584c06605dc0a3307aeda977a
#
_entry.id   163ce16584c06605dc0a3307aeda977a
#
_cell.length_a   1.000
_cell.length_b   1.000
_cell.length_c   1.000
_cell.angle_alpha   90.00
_cell.angle_beta   90.00
_cell.angle_gamma   90.00
#
_symmetry.space_group_name_H-M   'P 1'
#
loop_
_entity.id
_entity.type
_entity.pdbx_description
1 polymer ?
#
loop_
_entity_poly.entity_id
_entity_poly.type
_entity_poly.pdbx_seq_one_letter_code
_entity_poly.pdbx_strand_id
1 'polypeptide(L)'
;MRKLLLSSTALATAAALTAGAAVADVSISAATEWSYNSRSSNVTANDGTTFGVDSEIAFKFSNKTDSGLTIGYVVELESDDDNTLINESSISIAGGFGKLVLGGNDGVGDNYGIEAEDAIAEESTPTVMSASIGTDTDISAMSGDANKVAYHLPAMGGFTAGASFADSGAVGSTDTTAFGFNYTMEAAGNTITIGGATATTGATTTDTDSQNLGVKVVSGNLTFIAAQSSLEKVDEDISSTGAGVSYKMANGMVLGAYTMKSEDDLDAGEEYTKSGVEVQYTIAAGLTAVINVDDYDYKIGTDNDSADTVADSGTMSKLTLKASF
;
A
#
# COMPACT_ATOMS: atom_id res chain seq x y z
N MET A 1 -1.29 -1.52 7.06
CA MET A 1 -2.68 -1.35 6.56
C MET A 1 -2.61 -0.85 5.13
N ARG A 2 -3.12 -1.62 4.18
CA ARG A 2 -3.20 -1.16 2.79
C ARG A 2 -4.20 -0.02 2.69
N LYS A 3 -3.77 1.11 2.15
CA LYS A 3 -4.65 2.22 1.88
C LYS A 3 -5.56 1.89 0.70
N LEU A 4 -6.83 2.21 0.86
CA LEU A 4 -7.80 2.24 -0.23
C LEU A 4 -7.26 3.10 -1.37
N LEU A 5 -6.80 2.47 -2.45
CA LEU A 5 -6.55 3.18 -3.70
C LEU A 5 -7.90 3.68 -4.22
N LEU A 6 -8.25 4.89 -3.82
CA LEU A 6 -9.37 5.64 -4.39
C LEU A 6 -9.14 5.82 -5.88
N SER A 7 -9.59 4.86 -6.68
CA SER A 7 -9.81 5.11 -8.11
C SER A 7 -11.00 6.05 -8.21
N SER A 8 -10.75 7.32 -7.88
CA SER A 8 -11.73 8.37 -7.82
C SER A 8 -12.37 8.61 -9.18
N THR A 9 -13.61 8.22 -9.32
CA THR A 9 -14.49 8.91 -10.26
C THR A 9 -14.88 10.21 -9.55
N ALA A 10 -14.04 11.25 -9.67
CA ALA A 10 -14.26 12.54 -9.05
C ALA A 10 -15.59 13.12 -9.56
N LEU A 11 -16.59 13.18 -8.71
CA LEU A 11 -17.73 14.05 -8.93
C LEU A 11 -17.30 15.46 -8.52
N ALA A 12 -16.79 16.22 -9.48
CA ALA A 12 -16.41 17.61 -9.29
C ALA A 12 -17.67 18.45 -9.06
N THR A 13 -17.99 18.73 -7.82
CA THR A 13 -18.96 19.78 -7.48
C THR A 13 -18.20 21.08 -7.33
N ALA A 14 -18.09 21.85 -8.41
CA ALA A 14 -17.52 23.20 -8.38
C ALA A 14 -18.47 24.14 -7.62
N ALA A 15 -18.19 24.41 -6.36
CA ALA A 15 -18.77 25.54 -5.66
C ALA A 15 -17.93 26.78 -5.96
N ALA A 16 -18.32 27.57 -6.96
CA ALA A 16 -17.67 28.84 -7.26
C ALA A 16 -18.00 29.87 -6.15
N LEU A 17 -17.07 30.08 -5.24
CA LEU A 17 -17.08 31.23 -4.35
C LEU A 17 -16.42 32.41 -5.08
N THR A 18 -17.22 33.30 -5.63
CA THR A 18 -16.77 34.53 -6.30
C THR A 18 -16.31 35.55 -5.26
N ALA A 19 -15.06 35.61 -4.97
CA ALA A 19 -14.38 36.78 -4.43
C ALA A 19 -13.01 36.85 -5.09
N GLY A 20 -12.65 37.96 -5.74
CA GLY A 20 -11.49 38.22 -6.59
C GLY A 20 -10.11 37.82 -6.09
N ALA A 21 -9.95 36.56 -5.80
CA ALA A 21 -8.70 35.85 -5.52
C ALA A 21 -8.79 34.51 -6.26
N ALA A 22 -7.64 33.96 -6.65
CA ALA A 22 -7.52 32.69 -7.33
C ALA A 22 -8.56 31.65 -6.85
N VAL A 23 -9.41 31.18 -7.76
CA VAL A 23 -10.48 30.22 -7.44
C VAL A 23 -9.79 28.89 -7.15
N ALA A 24 -9.83 28.46 -5.91
CA ALA A 24 -9.36 27.13 -5.55
C ALA A 24 -10.36 26.08 -6.06
N ASP A 25 -9.90 25.11 -6.80
CA ASP A 25 -10.69 23.90 -7.07
C ASP A 25 -10.78 23.07 -5.80
N VAL A 26 -12.00 22.66 -5.45
CA VAL A 26 -12.27 21.81 -4.30
C VAL A 26 -12.92 20.53 -4.78
N SER A 27 -12.36 19.39 -4.38
CA SER A 27 -13.00 18.09 -4.55
C SER A 27 -13.17 17.40 -3.21
N ILE A 28 -14.26 16.68 -3.06
CA ILE A 28 -14.54 15.84 -1.91
C ILE A 28 -14.81 14.45 -2.48
N SER A 29 -14.15 13.44 -1.94
CA SER A 29 -14.40 12.04 -2.25
C SER A 29 -14.59 11.26 -0.95
N ALA A 30 -15.35 10.20 -1.00
CA ALA A 30 -15.52 9.29 0.11
C ALA A 30 -15.44 7.85 -0.38
N ALA A 31 -14.83 7.00 0.42
CA ALA A 31 -14.83 5.56 0.23
C ALA A 31 -15.24 4.89 1.54
N THR A 32 -15.91 3.76 1.42
CA THR A 32 -16.18 2.90 2.58
C THR A 32 -16.14 1.45 2.15
N GLU A 33 -15.59 0.62 3.00
CA GLU A 33 -15.56 -0.83 2.87
C GLU A 33 -16.26 -1.46 4.06
N TRP A 34 -17.16 -2.39 3.78
CA TRP A 34 -17.65 -3.31 4.77
C TRP A 34 -17.10 -4.68 4.44
N SER A 35 -16.55 -5.37 5.44
CA SER A 35 -15.97 -6.70 5.25
C SER A 35 -16.53 -7.72 6.25
N TYR A 36 -16.60 -8.96 5.78
CA TYR A 36 -16.77 -10.16 6.58
C TYR A 36 -15.55 -11.03 6.38
N ASN A 37 -14.84 -11.30 7.46
CA ASN A 37 -13.64 -12.12 7.47
C ASN A 37 -13.93 -13.42 8.23
N SER A 38 -13.45 -14.54 7.71
CA SER A 38 -13.51 -15.85 8.34
C SER A 38 -12.15 -16.52 8.24
N ARG A 39 -11.65 -17.03 9.35
CA ARG A 39 -10.40 -17.79 9.42
C ARG A 39 -10.63 -19.15 10.01
N SER A 40 -10.05 -20.18 9.37
CA SER A 40 -9.89 -21.53 9.89
C SER A 40 -8.40 -21.83 9.99
N SER A 41 -7.92 -22.16 11.17
CA SER A 41 -6.52 -22.36 11.50
C SER A 41 -6.31 -23.72 12.16
N ASN A 42 -5.10 -24.29 12.03
CA ASN A 42 -4.71 -25.46 12.80
C ASN A 42 -4.53 -25.16 14.31
N VAL A 43 -4.44 -23.87 14.66
CA VAL A 43 -4.44 -23.36 16.03
C VAL A 43 -5.85 -22.87 16.38
N THR A 44 -6.64 -23.68 17.07
CA THR A 44 -8.06 -23.41 17.34
C THR A 44 -8.33 -22.03 17.98
N ALA A 45 -7.37 -21.47 18.73
CA ALA A 45 -7.51 -20.14 19.29
C ALA A 45 -7.53 -19.04 18.22
N ASN A 46 -7.07 -19.35 17.01
CA ASN A 46 -6.98 -18.44 15.88
C ASN A 46 -8.18 -18.58 14.92
N ASP A 47 -9.08 -19.55 15.14
CA ASP A 47 -10.33 -19.65 14.39
C ASP A 47 -11.25 -18.48 14.74
N GLY A 48 -11.98 -17.98 13.75
CA GLY A 48 -12.97 -16.96 14.05
C GLY A 48 -13.54 -16.26 12.84
N THR A 49 -14.50 -15.39 13.15
CA THR A 49 -15.14 -14.53 12.15
C THR A 49 -15.22 -13.12 12.70
N THR A 50 -15.00 -12.12 11.85
CA THR A 50 -15.11 -10.71 12.22
C THR A 50 -15.82 -9.91 11.12
N PHE A 51 -16.51 -8.86 11.53
CA PHE A 51 -16.93 -7.80 10.62
C PHE A 51 -16.00 -6.61 10.76
N GLY A 52 -15.67 -5.99 9.65
CA GLY A 52 -14.89 -4.76 9.59
C GLY A 52 -15.63 -3.68 8.83
N VAL A 53 -15.37 -2.45 9.18
CA VAL A 53 -15.73 -1.26 8.41
C VAL A 53 -14.49 -0.39 8.34
N ASP A 54 -14.16 0.04 7.15
CA ASP A 54 -13.13 1.01 6.87
C ASP A 54 -13.77 2.15 6.07
N SER A 55 -13.52 3.40 6.43
CA SER A 55 -14.14 4.55 5.77
C SER A 55 -13.21 5.74 5.75
N GLU A 56 -13.07 6.33 4.57
CA GLU A 56 -12.22 7.48 4.33
C GLU A 56 -12.99 8.61 3.64
N ILE A 57 -12.74 9.84 4.05
CA ILE A 57 -13.22 11.05 3.38
C ILE A 57 -12.03 11.96 3.09
N ALA A 58 -11.76 12.21 1.81
CA ALA A 58 -10.69 13.11 1.39
C ALA A 58 -11.24 14.46 0.92
N PHE A 59 -10.67 15.53 1.45
CA PHE A 59 -10.87 16.91 1.01
C PHE A 59 -9.60 17.37 0.28
N LYS A 60 -9.72 17.66 -1.01
CA LYS A 60 -8.59 18.09 -1.84
C LYS A 60 -8.86 19.50 -2.36
N PHE A 61 -7.91 20.38 -2.12
CA PHE A 61 -7.93 21.78 -2.55
C PHE A 61 -6.77 22.02 -3.51
N SER A 62 -7.00 22.73 -4.60
CA SER A 62 -5.98 23.03 -5.59
C SER A 62 -6.12 24.46 -6.09
N ASN A 63 -4.99 25.15 -6.24
CA ASN A 63 -4.93 26.48 -6.83
C ASN A 63 -3.74 26.57 -7.77
N LYS A 64 -3.94 27.17 -8.94
CA LYS A 64 -2.89 27.44 -9.92
C LYS A 64 -2.55 28.92 -9.89
N THR A 65 -1.28 29.22 -9.62
CA THR A 65 -0.76 30.59 -9.61
C THR A 65 -0.53 31.11 -11.05
N ASP A 66 -0.47 32.43 -11.21
CA ASP A 66 -0.14 33.06 -12.50
C ASP A 66 1.27 32.69 -13.01
N SER A 67 2.17 32.30 -12.10
CA SER A 67 3.52 31.82 -12.44
C SER A 67 3.54 30.36 -12.91
N GLY A 68 2.37 29.68 -12.93
CA GLY A 68 2.22 28.29 -13.37
C GLY A 68 2.49 27.23 -12.28
N LEU A 69 2.69 27.63 -11.02
CA LEU A 69 2.75 26.69 -9.91
C LEU A 69 1.35 26.20 -9.54
N THR A 70 1.23 24.93 -9.20
CA THR A 70 0.04 24.37 -8.57
C THR A 70 0.32 24.18 -7.09
N ILE A 71 -0.52 24.78 -6.25
CA ILE A 71 -0.49 24.61 -4.80
C ILE A 71 -1.67 23.72 -4.44
N GLY A 72 -1.43 22.63 -3.74
CA GLY A 72 -2.46 21.69 -3.27
C GLY A 72 -2.47 21.60 -1.75
N TYR A 73 -3.63 21.25 -1.20
CA TYR A 73 -3.79 20.86 0.18
C TYR A 73 -4.74 19.66 0.23
N VAL A 74 -4.36 18.63 0.98
CA VAL A 74 -5.16 17.42 1.17
C VAL A 74 -5.35 17.22 2.67
N VAL A 75 -6.57 16.85 3.06
CA VAL A 75 -6.91 16.35 4.38
C VAL A 75 -7.73 15.07 4.19
N GLU A 76 -7.33 14.01 4.85
CA GLU A 76 -8.03 12.73 4.86
C GLU A 76 -8.48 12.40 6.27
N LEU A 77 -9.75 12.04 6.37
CA LEU A 77 -10.41 11.63 7.61
C LEU A 77 -10.70 10.14 7.51
N GLU A 78 -10.20 9.37 8.45
CA GLU A 78 -10.51 7.95 8.63
C GLU A 78 -11.42 7.72 9.84
N SER A 79 -12.27 6.71 9.77
CA SER A 79 -13.22 6.39 10.83
C SER A 79 -12.94 5.06 11.53
N ASP A 80 -12.03 4.26 11.03
CA ASP A 80 -11.65 2.95 11.56
C ASP A 80 -10.55 3.02 12.63
N ASP A 81 -9.82 4.13 12.72
CA ASP A 81 -8.81 4.35 13.74
C ASP A 81 -9.42 5.00 15.00
N ASP A 82 -9.36 4.28 16.12
CA ASP A 82 -9.95 4.67 17.41
C ASP A 82 -9.35 5.96 18.01
N ASN A 83 -8.24 6.50 17.48
CA ASN A 83 -7.50 7.58 18.11
C ASN A 83 -7.20 8.81 17.24
N THR A 84 -7.30 8.74 15.93
CA THR A 84 -6.99 9.86 15.03
C THR A 84 -8.04 10.02 13.94
N LEU A 85 -8.82 11.09 14.03
CA LEU A 85 -9.81 11.42 13.01
C LEU A 85 -9.14 11.92 11.71
N ILE A 86 -7.93 12.48 11.80
CA ILE A 86 -7.16 12.98 10.65
C ILE A 86 -6.02 12.00 10.40
N ASN A 87 -6.12 11.23 9.33
CA ASN A 87 -5.08 10.31 8.92
C ASN A 87 -3.97 11.05 8.17
N GLU A 88 -4.33 11.81 7.14
CA GLU A 88 -3.38 12.59 6.36
C GLU A 88 -3.71 14.07 6.34
N SER A 89 -2.65 14.89 6.35
CA SER A 89 -2.77 16.33 6.13
C SER A 89 -1.48 16.86 5.51
N SER A 90 -1.53 17.26 4.23
CA SER A 90 -0.34 17.69 3.51
C SER A 90 -0.58 18.88 2.58
N ILE A 91 0.47 19.68 2.41
CA ILE A 91 0.54 20.75 1.40
C ILE A 91 1.48 20.28 0.28
N SER A 92 1.08 20.52 -0.97
CA SER A 92 1.93 20.25 -2.12
C SER A 92 2.18 21.50 -2.96
N ILE A 93 3.39 21.56 -3.55
CA ILE A 93 3.78 22.61 -4.50
C ILE A 93 4.35 21.90 -5.73
N ALA A 94 3.70 22.05 -6.88
CA ALA A 94 4.10 21.41 -8.12
C ALA A 94 4.34 22.43 -9.23
N GLY A 95 5.27 22.09 -10.12
CA GLY A 95 5.64 22.93 -11.26
C GLY A 95 6.56 22.20 -12.22
N GLY A 96 7.24 22.92 -13.10
CA GLY A 96 8.22 22.35 -14.02
C GLY A 96 9.42 21.67 -13.33
N PHE A 97 9.63 21.94 -12.04
CA PHE A 97 10.68 21.33 -11.24
C PHE A 97 10.26 19.97 -10.61
N GLY A 98 9.00 19.58 -10.71
CA GLY A 98 8.43 18.41 -10.02
C GLY A 98 7.41 18.78 -8.96
N LYS A 99 7.27 17.96 -7.93
CA LYS A 99 6.30 18.12 -6.84
C LYS A 99 7.00 17.98 -5.48
N LEU A 100 6.84 18.98 -4.63
CA LEU A 100 7.20 18.94 -3.20
C LEU A 100 5.93 18.71 -2.38
N VAL A 101 5.97 17.78 -1.43
CA VAL A 101 4.87 17.48 -0.49
C VAL A 101 5.40 17.65 0.93
N LEU A 102 4.62 18.31 1.79
CA LEU A 102 4.99 18.64 3.17
C LEU A 102 3.83 18.29 4.10
N GLY A 103 4.07 17.46 5.09
CA GLY A 103 3.06 17.06 6.08
C GLY A 103 2.87 15.55 6.15
N GLY A 104 1.76 15.12 6.77
CA GLY A 104 1.36 13.72 6.81
C GLY A 104 0.88 13.26 5.44
N ASN A 105 1.55 12.28 4.87
CA ASN A 105 1.25 11.66 3.58
C ASN A 105 2.02 10.35 3.41
N ASP A 106 1.64 9.56 2.43
CA ASP A 106 2.35 8.34 2.05
C ASP A 106 3.83 8.54 1.81
N GLY A 107 4.62 7.56 2.19
CA GLY A 107 6.04 7.50 1.90
C GLY A 107 6.33 7.31 0.42
N VAL A 108 7.58 7.59 0.05
CA VAL A 108 8.05 7.34 -1.32
C VAL A 108 8.02 5.84 -1.64
N GLY A 109 8.16 4.96 -0.65
CA GLY A 109 8.03 3.52 -0.82
C GLY A 109 6.68 3.12 -1.39
N ASP A 110 5.60 3.56 -0.76
CA ASP A 110 4.24 3.27 -1.19
C ASP A 110 3.90 3.82 -2.58
N ASN A 111 4.54 4.95 -2.94
CA ASN A 111 4.31 5.59 -4.25
C ASN A 111 5.02 4.88 -5.41
N TYR A 112 6.08 4.12 -5.16
CA TYR A 112 6.95 3.55 -6.19
C TYR A 112 7.20 2.04 -6.04
N GLY A 113 6.88 1.44 -4.91
CA GLY A 113 6.90 0.00 -4.72
C GLY A 113 5.96 -0.71 -5.69
N ILE A 114 6.29 -1.92 -6.05
CA ILE A 114 5.44 -2.85 -6.79
C ILE A 114 5.39 -4.13 -6.00
N GLU A 115 4.20 -4.57 -5.64
CA GLU A 115 3.96 -5.75 -4.82
C GLU A 115 3.28 -6.84 -5.64
N ALA A 116 3.53 -8.10 -5.31
CA ALA A 116 2.90 -9.22 -6.01
C ALA A 116 1.38 -9.23 -5.77
N GLU A 117 0.98 -8.80 -4.59
CA GLU A 117 -0.39 -8.70 -4.10
C GLU A 117 -1.21 -7.62 -4.81
N ASP A 118 -0.56 -6.66 -5.51
CA ASP A 118 -1.23 -5.69 -6.39
C ASP A 118 -2.02 -6.33 -7.54
N ALA A 119 -1.87 -7.64 -7.76
CA ALA A 119 -2.68 -8.40 -8.70
C ALA A 119 -4.12 -8.61 -8.21
N ILE A 120 -4.40 -8.42 -6.92
CA ILE A 120 -5.72 -8.56 -6.30
C ILE A 120 -6.13 -7.26 -5.61
N ALA A 121 -7.42 -7.10 -5.29
CA ALA A 121 -7.96 -5.89 -4.64
C ALA A 121 -7.99 -6.02 -3.11
N GLU A 122 -8.06 -7.24 -2.61
CA GLU A 122 -8.15 -7.55 -1.20
C GLU A 122 -7.24 -8.72 -0.86
N GLU A 123 -6.56 -8.61 0.24
CA GLU A 123 -5.88 -9.75 0.85
C GLU A 123 -6.33 -9.91 2.30
N SER A 124 -6.10 -11.09 2.85
CA SER A 124 -6.28 -11.35 4.26
C SER A 124 -4.93 -11.56 4.93
N THR A 125 -4.73 -10.94 6.08
CA THR A 125 -3.51 -11.12 6.87
C THR A 125 -3.87 -11.81 8.18
N PRO A 126 -3.18 -12.89 8.58
CA PRO A 126 -3.43 -13.54 9.85
C PRO A 126 -3.03 -12.63 11.02
N THR A 127 -3.92 -12.46 11.99
CA THR A 127 -3.75 -11.55 13.15
C THR A 127 -2.84 -12.10 14.26
N VAL A 128 -2.26 -13.27 14.11
CA VAL A 128 -1.60 -14.01 15.21
C VAL A 128 -0.14 -14.34 14.91
N MET A 129 0.35 -13.86 13.80
CA MET A 129 1.76 -14.03 13.51
C MET A 129 2.59 -13.05 14.31
N SER A 130 3.73 -13.51 14.78
CA SER A 130 4.78 -12.62 15.25
C SER A 130 5.03 -11.54 14.18
N ALA A 131 5.24 -10.33 14.63
CA ALA A 131 5.50 -9.20 13.73
C ALA A 131 6.86 -9.31 13.02
N SER A 132 7.57 -10.43 13.17
CA SER A 132 8.93 -10.60 12.69
C SER A 132 8.99 -10.90 11.21
N ILE A 133 8.14 -11.80 10.71
CA ILE A 133 8.22 -12.22 9.30
C ILE A 133 7.27 -11.42 8.40
N GLY A 134 7.73 -11.04 7.20
CA GLY A 134 6.92 -10.31 6.22
C GLY A 134 5.71 -11.13 5.74
N THR A 135 4.52 -10.55 5.79
CA THR A 135 3.27 -11.18 5.36
C THR A 135 2.87 -10.86 3.92
N ASP A 136 3.66 -10.02 3.25
CA ASP A 136 3.49 -9.54 1.88
C ASP A 136 4.86 -9.20 1.26
N THR A 137 4.87 -8.76 0.02
CA THR A 137 6.07 -8.25 -0.66
C THR A 137 6.25 -6.73 -0.50
N ASP A 138 5.54 -6.13 0.45
CA ASP A 138 5.68 -4.73 0.83
C ASP A 138 6.95 -4.48 1.65
N ILE A 139 7.29 -3.22 1.76
CA ILE A 139 8.38 -2.73 2.58
C ILE A 139 7.82 -1.89 3.72
N SER A 140 7.46 -2.55 4.79
CA SER A 140 6.77 -1.95 5.95
C SER A 140 7.49 -0.77 6.63
N ALA A 141 8.79 -0.57 6.36
CA ALA A 141 9.55 0.54 6.95
C ALA A 141 9.45 1.86 6.17
N MET A 142 8.81 1.89 5.01
CA MET A 142 8.79 3.08 4.14
C MET A 142 7.54 3.88 4.23
N SER A 143 6.52 3.32 4.79
CA SER A 143 5.19 3.88 4.81
C SER A 143 4.89 4.65 6.07
N GLY A 144 3.68 5.00 6.18
CA GLY A 144 3.09 5.67 7.31
C GLY A 144 2.85 7.13 7.02
N ASP A 145 1.83 7.64 7.69
CA ASP A 145 1.32 8.99 7.53
C ASP A 145 2.08 10.02 8.37
N ALA A 146 3.32 9.67 8.75
CA ALA A 146 4.19 10.56 9.50
C ALA A 146 4.41 11.88 8.75
N ASN A 147 4.57 12.95 9.51
CA ASN A 147 4.98 14.24 8.94
C ASN A 147 6.33 14.11 8.25
N LYS A 148 6.37 14.42 6.97
CA LYS A 148 7.56 14.28 6.15
C LYS A 148 7.69 15.36 5.11
N VAL A 149 8.86 15.43 4.53
CA VAL A 149 9.15 16.15 3.28
C VAL A 149 9.33 15.10 2.20
N ALA A 150 8.52 15.14 1.14
CA ALA A 150 8.68 14.28 -0.02
C ALA A 150 8.86 15.14 -1.28
N TYR A 151 9.76 14.71 -2.15
CA TYR A 151 10.00 15.35 -3.44
C TYR A 151 9.93 14.32 -4.55
N HIS A 152 9.13 14.64 -5.58
CA HIS A 152 8.96 13.81 -6.77
C HIS A 152 9.49 14.54 -7.98
N LEU A 153 10.36 13.89 -8.73
CA LEU A 153 10.91 14.41 -9.99
C LEU A 153 9.80 14.59 -11.04
N PRO A 154 9.94 15.52 -11.97
CA PRO A 154 9.09 15.53 -13.17
C PRO A 154 9.23 14.22 -13.93
N ALA A 155 8.12 13.71 -14.47
CA ALA A 155 8.15 12.52 -15.32
C ALA A 155 9.02 12.77 -16.56
N MET A 156 9.92 11.84 -16.87
CA MET A 156 10.88 11.94 -17.97
C MET A 156 10.89 10.66 -18.80
N GLY A 157 10.16 10.64 -19.92
CA GLY A 157 10.19 9.51 -20.86
C GLY A 157 9.80 8.17 -20.22
N GLY A 158 8.77 8.17 -19.37
CA GLY A 158 8.30 6.98 -18.65
C GLY A 158 8.99 6.75 -17.29
N PHE A 159 10.06 7.48 -16.97
CA PHE A 159 10.75 7.44 -15.68
C PHE A 159 10.13 8.44 -14.69
N THR A 160 9.86 7.99 -13.49
CA THR A 160 9.48 8.79 -12.32
C THR A 160 10.30 8.36 -11.11
N ALA A 161 10.63 9.28 -10.21
CA ALA A 161 11.35 8.96 -8.99
C ALA A 161 11.04 9.99 -7.90
N GLY A 162 11.28 9.61 -6.66
CA GLY A 162 11.11 10.48 -5.51
C GLY A 162 12.03 10.13 -4.36
N ALA A 163 12.07 11.05 -3.41
CA ALA A 163 12.76 10.88 -2.12
C ALA A 163 11.90 11.48 -1.02
N SER A 164 11.90 10.87 0.15
CA SER A 164 11.23 11.40 1.34
C SER A 164 12.11 11.32 2.57
N PHE A 165 11.85 12.25 3.49
CA PHE A 165 12.46 12.28 4.82
C PHE A 165 11.37 12.55 5.86
N ALA A 166 11.21 11.66 6.81
CA ALA A 166 10.33 11.80 7.96
C ALA A 166 11.18 11.93 9.23
N ASP A 167 10.92 13.01 10.00
CA ASP A 167 11.54 13.27 11.29
C ASP A 167 10.54 12.93 12.38
N SER A 168 10.88 12.03 13.26
CA SER A 168 10.04 11.64 14.39
C SER A 168 9.95 12.70 15.50
N GLY A 169 10.78 13.77 15.45
CA GLY A 169 10.73 14.94 16.32
C GLY A 169 11.15 14.71 17.77
N ALA A 170 11.57 13.50 18.16
CA ALA A 170 11.99 13.21 19.51
C ALA A 170 13.47 12.76 19.56
N VAL A 171 14.20 13.23 20.55
CA VAL A 171 15.62 12.83 20.76
C VAL A 171 15.69 11.33 21.00
N GLY A 172 16.36 10.63 20.11
CA GLY A 172 16.56 9.18 20.21
C GLY A 172 15.46 8.34 19.55
N SER A 173 14.61 8.96 18.74
CA SER A 173 13.62 8.29 17.93
C SER A 173 14.10 8.13 16.48
N THR A 174 13.33 7.42 15.69
CA THR A 174 13.71 6.91 14.38
C THR A 174 13.33 7.89 13.27
N ASP A 175 14.31 8.45 12.56
CA ASP A 175 14.09 9.17 11.32
C ASP A 175 14.05 8.19 10.15
N THR A 176 13.21 8.44 9.16
CA THR A 176 13.12 7.59 7.97
C THR A 176 13.49 8.36 6.72
N THR A 177 14.43 7.83 5.95
CA THR A 177 14.78 8.33 4.61
C THR A 177 14.42 7.27 3.59
N ALA A 178 13.67 7.65 2.55
CA ALA A 178 13.31 6.72 1.49
C ALA A 178 13.57 7.29 0.09
N PHE A 179 13.85 6.39 -0.86
CA PHE A 179 14.01 6.67 -2.29
C PHE A 179 13.20 5.66 -3.08
N GLY A 180 12.57 6.10 -4.16
CA GLY A 180 11.84 5.19 -5.03
C GLY A 180 11.81 5.65 -6.47
N PHE A 181 11.55 4.71 -7.38
CA PHE A 181 11.44 4.98 -8.80
C PHE A 181 10.46 4.03 -9.49
N ASN A 182 9.89 4.49 -10.61
CA ASN A 182 9.20 3.66 -11.59
C ASN A 182 9.70 4.00 -13.00
N TYR A 183 9.84 2.98 -13.82
CA TYR A 183 10.07 3.14 -15.25
C TYR A 183 9.02 2.35 -16.03
N THR A 184 8.20 3.06 -16.78
CA THR A 184 7.14 2.48 -17.62
C THR A 184 7.50 2.59 -19.09
N MET A 185 7.41 1.50 -19.82
CA MET A 185 7.68 1.43 -21.24
C MET A 185 6.60 0.60 -21.99
N GLU A 186 6.44 0.91 -23.26
CA GLU A 186 5.63 0.10 -24.17
C GLU A 186 6.53 -0.80 -25.01
N ALA A 187 6.29 -2.11 -24.99
CA ALA A 187 7.05 -3.08 -25.76
C ALA A 187 6.15 -4.19 -26.31
N ALA A 188 6.16 -4.41 -27.62
CA ALA A 188 5.39 -5.47 -28.30
C ALA A 188 3.88 -5.44 -27.96
N GLY A 189 3.29 -4.26 -27.75
CA GLY A 189 1.89 -4.09 -27.39
C GLY A 189 1.55 -4.34 -25.92
N ASN A 190 2.57 -4.46 -25.08
CA ASN A 190 2.42 -4.58 -23.63
C ASN A 190 2.97 -3.32 -22.94
N THR A 191 2.33 -2.93 -21.83
CA THR A 191 2.87 -1.93 -20.93
C THR A 191 3.68 -2.66 -19.84
N ILE A 192 4.94 -2.29 -19.71
CA ILE A 192 5.87 -2.87 -18.72
C ILE A 192 6.27 -1.76 -17.75
N THR A 193 6.07 -1.97 -16.47
CA THR A 193 6.55 -1.08 -15.40
C THR A 193 7.55 -1.85 -14.54
N ILE A 194 8.71 -1.27 -14.32
CA ILE A 194 9.69 -1.71 -13.33
C ILE A 194 9.70 -0.63 -12.25
N GLY A 195 9.53 -1.03 -11.02
CA GLY A 195 9.49 -0.10 -9.89
C GLY A 195 10.17 -0.68 -8.67
N GLY A 196 10.58 0.20 -7.81
CA GLY A 196 11.17 -0.21 -6.55
C GLY A 196 11.51 0.97 -5.67
N ALA A 197 11.76 0.66 -4.42
CA ALA A 197 12.07 1.63 -3.41
C ALA A 197 13.04 1.05 -2.37
N THR A 198 13.67 1.95 -1.62
CA THR A 198 14.50 1.62 -0.46
C THR A 198 14.23 2.64 0.64
N ALA A 199 14.23 2.19 1.89
CA ALA A 199 14.17 3.06 3.04
C ALA A 199 15.17 2.62 4.11
N THR A 200 15.68 3.61 4.83
CA THR A 200 16.44 3.41 6.06
C THR A 200 15.73 4.14 7.18
N THR A 201 15.38 3.42 8.23
CA THR A 201 14.83 3.97 9.46
C THR A 201 15.88 3.86 10.55
N GLY A 202 16.45 5.01 10.94
CA GLY A 202 17.52 5.08 11.91
C GLY A 202 16.99 5.04 13.33
N ALA A 203 17.50 4.13 14.17
CA ALA A 203 17.34 4.14 15.63
C ALA A 203 18.68 4.43 16.30
N THR A 204 18.65 4.93 17.54
CA THR A 204 19.89 5.26 18.28
C THR A 204 20.85 4.09 18.47
N THR A 205 20.41 2.87 18.26
CA THR A 205 21.23 1.66 18.44
C THR A 205 21.24 0.75 17.22
N THR A 206 20.28 0.89 16.30
CA THR A 206 20.11 -0.05 15.17
C THR A 206 19.31 0.61 14.05
N ASP A 207 19.83 0.54 12.86
CA ASP A 207 19.10 0.95 11.66
C ASP A 207 18.25 -0.23 11.16
N THR A 208 17.13 0.09 10.51
CA THR A 208 16.32 -0.86 9.76
C THR A 208 16.38 -0.45 8.30
N ASP A 209 16.89 -1.33 7.46
CA ASP A 209 16.96 -1.14 6.02
C ASP A 209 15.91 -1.98 5.32
N SER A 210 15.19 -1.38 4.38
CA SER A 210 14.13 -2.04 3.61
C SER A 210 14.31 -1.78 2.13
N GLN A 211 14.01 -2.76 1.31
CA GLN A 211 14.10 -2.66 -0.15
C GLN A 211 12.94 -3.41 -0.81
N ASN A 212 12.44 -2.87 -1.91
CA ASN A 212 11.48 -3.54 -2.79
C ASN A 212 11.90 -3.35 -4.24
N LEU A 213 11.69 -4.37 -5.05
CA LEU A 213 11.83 -4.31 -6.49
C LEU A 213 10.76 -5.20 -7.13
N GLY A 214 10.01 -4.61 -8.04
CA GLY A 214 8.96 -5.35 -8.73
C GLY A 214 8.87 -5.03 -10.22
N VAL A 215 8.19 -5.89 -10.93
CA VAL A 215 7.85 -5.73 -12.34
C VAL A 215 6.38 -6.04 -12.55
N LYS A 216 5.69 -5.15 -13.27
CA LYS A 216 4.28 -5.27 -13.67
C LYS A 216 4.19 -5.25 -15.18
N VAL A 217 3.55 -6.27 -15.76
CA VAL A 217 3.33 -6.38 -17.21
C VAL A 217 1.83 -6.43 -17.47
N VAL A 218 1.32 -5.46 -18.24
CA VAL A 218 -0.08 -5.43 -18.70
C VAL A 218 -0.12 -5.80 -20.16
N SER A 219 -0.82 -6.90 -20.48
CA SER A 219 -0.99 -7.45 -21.82
C SER A 219 -2.49 -7.60 -22.12
N GLY A 220 -3.07 -6.61 -22.79
CA GLY A 220 -4.51 -6.57 -23.01
C GLY A 220 -5.28 -6.56 -21.67
N ASN A 221 -6.02 -7.64 -21.40
CA ASN A 221 -6.79 -7.81 -20.17
C ASN A 221 -6.04 -8.56 -19.06
N LEU A 222 -4.83 -9.01 -19.31
CA LEU A 222 -3.98 -9.71 -18.35
C LEU A 222 -3.00 -8.75 -17.69
N THR A 223 -2.83 -8.88 -16.39
CA THR A 223 -1.76 -8.24 -15.64
C THR A 223 -0.94 -9.33 -14.93
N PHE A 224 0.37 -9.26 -15.05
CA PHE A 224 1.32 -10.11 -14.34
C PHE A 224 2.19 -9.22 -13.48
N ILE A 225 2.45 -9.64 -12.25
CA ILE A 225 3.32 -8.94 -11.31
C ILE A 225 4.28 -9.96 -10.70
N ALA A 226 5.52 -9.55 -10.52
CA ALA A 226 6.50 -10.27 -9.71
C ALA A 226 7.26 -9.24 -8.89
N ALA A 227 7.46 -9.53 -7.62
CA ALA A 227 8.12 -8.63 -6.70
C ALA A 227 9.00 -9.39 -5.72
N GLN A 228 10.00 -8.68 -5.20
CA GLN A 228 10.81 -9.10 -4.07
C GLN A 228 11.01 -7.93 -3.13
N SER A 229 11.10 -8.21 -1.84
CA SER A 229 11.48 -7.25 -0.82
C SER A 229 12.45 -7.84 0.17
N SER A 230 13.15 -7.00 0.90
CA SER A 230 13.97 -7.38 2.04
C SER A 230 13.85 -6.35 3.15
N LEU A 231 13.92 -6.85 4.38
CA LEU A 231 13.98 -6.04 5.60
C LEU A 231 15.16 -6.55 6.43
N GLU A 232 16.15 -5.70 6.66
CA GLU A 232 17.33 -6.00 7.47
C GLU A 232 17.31 -5.14 8.74
N LYS A 233 17.38 -5.76 9.89
CA LYS A 233 17.59 -5.14 11.20
C LYS A 233 18.46 -6.04 12.06
N VAL A 234 18.85 -5.61 13.27
CA VAL A 234 19.88 -6.29 14.10
C VAL A 234 19.62 -7.78 14.31
N ASP A 235 18.38 -8.17 14.51
CA ASP A 235 18.02 -9.55 14.88
C ASP A 235 17.13 -10.23 13.82
N GLU A 236 16.91 -9.60 12.66
CA GLU A 236 16.07 -10.12 11.59
C GLU A 236 16.64 -9.74 10.20
N ASP A 237 16.66 -10.69 9.29
CA ASP A 237 17.02 -10.51 7.88
C ASP A 237 15.99 -11.21 7.01
N ILE A 238 14.87 -10.51 6.77
CA ILE A 238 13.71 -11.07 6.10
C ILE A 238 13.82 -10.84 4.60
N SER A 239 13.66 -11.89 3.83
CA SER A 239 13.50 -11.82 2.39
C SER A 239 12.12 -12.31 1.97
N SER A 240 11.41 -11.53 1.14
CA SER A 240 10.09 -11.89 0.61
C SER A 240 10.12 -11.90 -0.91
N THR A 241 9.43 -12.86 -1.50
CA THR A 241 9.26 -12.96 -2.95
C THR A 241 7.83 -13.34 -3.28
N GLY A 242 7.28 -12.76 -4.36
CA GLY A 242 5.92 -13.06 -4.75
C GLY A 242 5.66 -12.88 -6.24
N ALA A 243 4.56 -13.47 -6.69
CA ALA A 243 4.06 -13.29 -8.03
C ALA A 243 2.53 -13.28 -8.03
N GLY A 244 1.95 -12.42 -8.87
CA GLY A 244 0.52 -12.30 -9.01
C GLY A 244 0.08 -12.20 -10.47
N VAL A 245 -1.16 -12.55 -10.71
CA VAL A 245 -1.82 -12.44 -12.01
C VAL A 245 -3.26 -11.99 -11.84
N SER A 246 -3.71 -11.09 -12.70
CA SER A 246 -5.15 -10.79 -12.80
C SER A 246 -5.62 -10.74 -14.23
N TYR A 247 -6.91 -11.07 -14.43
CA TYR A 247 -7.57 -11.06 -15.71
C TYR A 247 -8.91 -10.30 -15.63
N LYS A 248 -9.03 -9.24 -16.41
CA LYS A 248 -10.27 -8.46 -16.53
C LYS A 248 -11.16 -9.04 -17.64
N MET A 249 -12.29 -9.58 -17.27
CA MET A 249 -13.27 -10.17 -18.20
C MET A 249 -14.07 -9.07 -18.92
N ALA A 250 -14.66 -9.44 -20.07
CA ALA A 250 -15.47 -8.51 -20.87
C ALA A 250 -16.72 -7.98 -20.14
N ASN A 251 -17.25 -8.72 -19.17
CA ASN A 251 -18.38 -8.32 -18.33
C ASN A 251 -18.00 -7.43 -17.15
N GLY A 252 -16.70 -7.02 -17.04
CA GLY A 252 -16.20 -6.18 -15.97
C GLY A 252 -15.75 -6.93 -14.72
N MET A 253 -15.92 -8.26 -14.66
CA MET A 253 -15.39 -9.09 -13.59
C MET A 253 -13.87 -9.15 -13.66
N VAL A 254 -13.18 -9.13 -12.53
CA VAL A 254 -11.73 -9.37 -12.44
C VAL A 254 -11.50 -10.64 -11.64
N LEU A 255 -10.65 -11.50 -12.18
CA LEU A 255 -10.16 -12.69 -11.48
C LEU A 255 -8.68 -12.44 -11.14
N GLY A 256 -8.30 -12.64 -9.90
CA GLY A 256 -6.94 -12.48 -9.41
C GLY A 256 -6.43 -13.76 -8.75
N ALA A 257 -5.12 -13.93 -8.77
CA ALA A 257 -4.42 -14.94 -7.98
C ALA A 257 -3.01 -14.44 -7.68
N TYR A 258 -2.49 -14.79 -6.51
CA TYR A 258 -1.11 -14.49 -6.14
C TYR A 258 -0.53 -15.59 -5.26
N THR A 259 0.78 -15.57 -5.11
CA THR A 259 1.53 -16.35 -4.14
C THR A 259 2.73 -15.57 -3.67
N MET A 260 3.08 -15.72 -2.41
CA MET A 260 4.26 -15.11 -1.83
C MET A 260 4.92 -16.06 -0.83
N LYS A 261 6.19 -15.82 -0.57
CA LYS A 261 6.99 -16.49 0.43
C LYS A 261 7.92 -15.47 1.09
N SER A 262 8.00 -15.54 2.41
CA SER A 262 8.99 -14.83 3.22
C SER A 262 9.80 -15.82 4.03
N GLU A 263 11.09 -15.53 4.24
CA GLU A 263 12.03 -16.30 5.04
C GLU A 263 12.85 -15.33 5.89
N ASP A 264 13.16 -15.71 7.13
CA ASP A 264 14.20 -15.04 7.92
C ASP A 264 15.52 -15.79 7.77
N ASP A 265 16.53 -15.13 7.20
CA ASP A 265 17.86 -15.72 6.95
C ASP A 265 18.67 -15.86 8.25
N LEU A 266 18.31 -15.15 9.33
CA LEU A 266 18.94 -15.27 10.65
C LEU A 266 18.30 -16.36 11.49
N ASP A 267 17.00 -16.68 11.28
CA ASP A 267 16.33 -17.80 11.96
C ASP A 267 16.06 -18.97 11.01
N ALA A 268 16.92 -19.95 11.05
CA ALA A 268 16.85 -21.10 10.15
C ALA A 268 15.53 -21.88 10.31
N GLY A 269 14.71 -21.84 9.29
CA GLY A 269 13.45 -22.56 9.20
C GLY A 269 12.23 -21.69 9.47
N GLU A 270 12.38 -20.42 9.85
CA GLU A 270 11.30 -19.48 9.86
C GLU A 270 10.87 -19.15 8.43
N GLU A 271 9.62 -19.44 8.13
CA GLU A 271 9.07 -19.31 6.78
C GLU A 271 7.60 -18.97 6.84
N TYR A 272 7.18 -18.04 6.02
CA TYR A 272 5.78 -17.78 5.76
C TYR A 272 5.47 -17.93 4.29
N THR A 273 4.43 -18.68 3.96
CA THR A 273 3.89 -18.78 2.61
C THR A 273 2.42 -18.41 2.59
N LYS A 274 2.01 -17.69 1.57
CA LYS A 274 0.61 -17.33 1.33
C LYS A 274 0.29 -17.45 -0.16
N SER A 275 -0.91 -17.96 -0.46
CA SER A 275 -1.43 -17.99 -1.83
C SER A 275 -2.91 -17.67 -1.80
N GLY A 276 -3.34 -16.78 -2.68
CA GLY A 276 -4.73 -16.33 -2.71
C GLY A 276 -5.34 -16.32 -4.08
N VAL A 277 -6.66 -16.41 -4.11
CA VAL A 277 -7.48 -16.22 -5.30
C VAL A 277 -8.62 -15.25 -5.01
N GLU A 278 -8.95 -14.43 -5.99
CA GLU A 278 -9.94 -13.38 -5.84
C GLU A 278 -10.89 -13.30 -7.02
N VAL A 279 -12.13 -12.95 -6.72
CA VAL A 279 -13.13 -12.53 -7.70
C VAL A 279 -13.64 -11.14 -7.31
N GLN A 280 -13.46 -10.18 -8.18
CA GLN A 280 -14.00 -8.84 -8.03
C GLN A 280 -15.13 -8.63 -9.05
N TYR A 281 -16.26 -8.06 -8.62
CA TYR A 281 -17.41 -7.76 -9.46
C TYR A 281 -18.00 -6.39 -9.16
N THR A 282 -18.05 -5.54 -10.20
CA THR A 282 -18.72 -4.24 -10.12
C THR A 282 -20.23 -4.43 -10.21
N ILE A 283 -20.94 -4.22 -9.10
CA ILE A 283 -22.40 -4.36 -8.99
C ILE A 283 -23.09 -3.17 -9.68
N ALA A 284 -22.57 -1.97 -9.41
CA ALA A 284 -23.04 -0.70 -9.98
C ALA A 284 -21.87 0.29 -10.00
N ALA A 285 -22.07 1.44 -10.66
CA ALA A 285 -21.09 2.52 -10.57
C ALA A 285 -20.89 2.92 -9.10
N GLY A 286 -19.64 2.93 -8.63
CA GLY A 286 -19.28 3.21 -7.24
C GLY A 286 -19.57 2.07 -6.26
N LEU A 287 -19.98 0.88 -6.69
CA LEU A 287 -20.22 -0.26 -5.79
C LEU A 287 -19.60 -1.55 -6.36
N THR A 288 -18.67 -2.14 -5.63
CA THR A 288 -17.95 -3.36 -6.00
C THR A 288 -18.02 -4.38 -4.88
N ALA A 289 -18.23 -5.65 -5.23
CA ALA A 289 -18.06 -6.78 -4.32
C ALA A 289 -16.76 -7.50 -4.65
N VAL A 290 -16.05 -7.91 -3.62
CA VAL A 290 -14.80 -8.68 -3.71
C VAL A 290 -14.93 -9.93 -2.83
N ILE A 291 -14.56 -11.08 -3.35
CA ILE A 291 -14.43 -12.33 -2.60
C ILE A 291 -12.99 -12.79 -2.77
N ASN A 292 -12.30 -12.90 -1.67
CA ASN A 292 -10.93 -13.39 -1.59
C ASN A 292 -10.88 -14.66 -0.73
N VAL A 293 -10.02 -15.59 -1.10
CA VAL A 293 -9.68 -16.77 -0.30
C VAL A 293 -8.18 -16.96 -0.35
N ASP A 294 -7.55 -16.95 0.83
CA ASP A 294 -6.12 -17.14 1.01
C ASP A 294 -5.85 -18.40 1.84
N ASP A 295 -4.84 -19.14 1.43
CA ASP A 295 -4.26 -20.25 2.19
C ASP A 295 -2.87 -19.80 2.67
N TYR A 296 -2.54 -20.05 3.93
CA TYR A 296 -1.27 -19.65 4.52
C TYR A 296 -0.66 -20.77 5.37
N ASP A 297 0.67 -20.77 5.44
CA ASP A 297 1.47 -21.65 6.30
C ASP A 297 2.65 -20.85 6.89
N TYR A 298 2.69 -20.76 8.21
CA TYR A 298 3.76 -20.14 8.98
C TYR A 298 4.50 -21.21 9.79
N LYS A 299 5.80 -21.27 9.61
CA LYS A 299 6.73 -22.14 10.32
C LYS A 299 7.62 -21.28 11.22
N ILE A 300 7.72 -21.70 12.47
CA ILE A 300 8.65 -21.10 13.42
C ILE A 300 10.07 -21.57 13.13
N GLY A 301 11.04 -20.71 13.39
CA GLY A 301 12.44 -21.00 13.28
C GLY A 301 13.02 -21.83 14.45
N THR A 302 14.32 -21.81 14.55
CA THR A 302 15.07 -22.64 15.53
C THR A 302 15.69 -21.85 16.66
N ASP A 303 15.76 -20.53 16.56
CA ASP A 303 16.39 -19.69 17.58
C ASP A 303 15.54 -19.50 18.83
N ASN A 304 14.23 -19.81 18.73
CA ASN A 304 13.26 -19.81 19.82
C ASN A 304 13.20 -18.43 20.51
N ASP A 305 13.23 -17.40 19.73
CA ASP A 305 12.95 -16.06 20.23
C ASP A 305 11.53 -16.05 20.85
N SER A 306 11.33 -15.23 21.85
CA SER A 306 10.12 -15.29 22.68
C SER A 306 8.83 -14.83 21.96
N ALA A 307 8.94 -14.38 20.72
CA ALA A 307 7.81 -13.93 19.91
C ALA A 307 7.20 -15.09 19.11
N ASP A 308 8.01 -16.05 18.67
CA ASP A 308 7.62 -17.13 17.79
C ASP A 308 7.29 -18.43 18.56
N THR A 309 6.10 -18.48 19.13
CA THR A 309 5.76 -19.59 20.01
C THR A 309 4.94 -20.71 19.35
N VAL A 310 4.31 -20.48 18.21
CA VAL A 310 3.40 -21.45 17.59
C VAL A 310 3.38 -21.34 16.07
N ALA A 311 3.73 -22.42 15.37
CA ALA A 311 3.45 -22.54 13.93
C ALA A 311 1.95 -22.49 13.67
N ASP A 312 1.53 -21.77 12.63
CA ASP A 312 0.12 -21.60 12.28
C ASP A 312 -0.09 -21.78 10.77
N SER A 313 -1.11 -22.51 10.40
CA SER A 313 -1.51 -22.68 9.02
C SER A 313 -3.02 -22.74 8.89
N GLY A 314 -3.56 -22.27 7.79
CA GLY A 314 -5.00 -22.25 7.62
C GLY A 314 -5.47 -21.56 6.36
N THR A 315 -6.78 -21.35 6.33
CA THR A 315 -7.45 -20.66 5.23
C THR A 315 -8.19 -19.45 5.76
N MET A 316 -8.03 -18.34 5.07
CA MET A 316 -8.78 -17.11 5.31
C MET A 316 -9.73 -16.83 4.15
N SER A 317 -10.91 -16.32 4.44
CA SER A 317 -11.88 -15.92 3.44
C SER A 317 -12.42 -14.54 3.79
N LYS A 318 -12.43 -13.64 2.81
CA LYS A 318 -12.90 -12.27 2.99
C LYS A 318 -13.95 -11.95 1.93
N LEU A 319 -15.09 -11.44 2.37
CA LEU A 319 -16.09 -10.81 1.52
C LEU A 319 -16.07 -9.32 1.80
N THR A 320 -15.82 -8.52 0.78
CA THR A 320 -15.79 -7.05 0.91
C THR A 320 -16.84 -6.41 0.01
N LEU A 321 -17.53 -5.40 0.51
CA LEU A 321 -18.34 -4.47 -0.28
C LEU A 321 -17.68 -3.10 -0.21
N LYS A 322 -17.18 -2.63 -1.35
CA LYS A 322 -16.54 -1.32 -1.49
C LYS A 322 -17.51 -0.33 -2.14
N ALA A 323 -17.73 0.81 -1.49
CA ALA A 323 -18.51 1.90 -2.06
C ALA A 323 -17.64 3.17 -2.18
N SER A 324 -17.71 3.86 -3.31
CA SER A 324 -17.00 5.11 -3.58
C SER A 324 -17.94 6.20 -4.10
N PHE A 325 -17.73 7.45 -3.68
CA PHE A 325 -18.57 8.60 -3.94
C PHE A 325 -17.76 9.80 -4.44
#